data_f5317745a91cb41706aa41b132cbeec3
#
_entry.id   f5317745a91cb41706aa41b132cbeec3
#
_cell.length_a   1.000
_cell.length_b   1.000
_cell.length_c   1.000
_cell.angle_alpha   90.00
_cell.angle_beta   90.00
_cell.angle_gamma   90.00
#
_symmetry.space_group_name_H-M   'P 1'
#
loop_
_entity.id
_entity.type
_entity.pdbx_description
1 polymer ?
#
loop_
_entity_poly.entity_id
_entity_poly.type
_entity_poly.pdbx_seq_one_letter_code
_entity_poly.pdbx_strand_id
1 'polypeptide(L)'
;MKVETFDSVFDALADTPAEAANMTARADLLLAIRERVKAWQAKGGLTQEEAAARLGVTRPRLNDLMRGKLDKFSLDALVNIAAAAGFRLHIELEDVKAA
;
A
#
# COMPACT_ATOMS: atom_id res chain seq x y z
N MET A 1 5.58 3.43 18.58
CA MET A 1 5.04 2.97 17.39
C MET A 1 3.82 2.09 17.63
N LYS A 2 2.88 2.20 16.81
CA LYS A 2 1.62 1.56 17.06
C LYS A 2 1.47 0.29 16.28
N VAL A 3 2.48 -0.49 16.24
CA VAL A 3 2.44 -1.70 15.50
C VAL A 3 1.63 -2.80 16.12
N GLU A 4 1.34 -2.68 17.39
CA GLU A 4 0.65 -3.78 18.05
C GLU A 4 -0.61 -4.20 17.32
N THR A 5 -1.36 -3.19 16.86
CA THR A 5 -2.61 -3.48 16.19
C THR A 5 -2.39 -4.25 14.92
N PHE A 6 -1.41 -3.79 14.13
CA PHE A 6 -1.10 -4.49 12.89
C PHE A 6 -0.54 -5.85 13.16
N ASP A 7 0.35 -5.94 14.15
CA ASP A 7 0.98 -7.20 14.46
C ASP A 7 -0.06 -8.24 14.81
N SER A 8 -1.05 -7.86 15.60
CA SER A 8 -2.03 -8.85 16.00
C SER A 8 -2.87 -9.32 14.82
N VAL A 9 -3.15 -8.45 13.84
CA VAL A 9 -3.93 -8.85 12.68
C VAL A 9 -3.11 -9.70 11.73
N PHE A 10 -1.93 -9.22 11.35
CA PHE A 10 -1.14 -9.91 10.33
C PHE A 10 -0.38 -11.11 10.89
N ASP A 11 -0.07 -11.10 12.17
CA ASP A 11 0.54 -12.28 12.78
C ASP A 11 -0.41 -13.47 12.74
N ALA A 12 -1.71 -13.22 12.84
CA ALA A 12 -2.68 -14.29 12.76
C ALA A 12 -2.75 -14.88 11.34
N LEU A 13 -2.38 -14.10 10.33
CA LEU A 13 -2.48 -14.52 8.94
C LEU A 13 -1.16 -14.97 8.34
N ALA A 14 -0.05 -14.56 8.94
CA ALA A 14 1.27 -14.82 8.38
C ALA A 14 1.94 -15.95 9.15
N ASP A 15 2.75 -16.72 8.42
CA ASP A 15 3.49 -17.83 9.04
C ASP A 15 4.73 -17.38 9.77
N THR A 16 5.30 -16.23 9.40
CA THR A 16 6.56 -15.76 9.97
C THR A 16 6.49 -14.27 10.26
N PRO A 17 7.35 -13.79 11.18
CA PRO A 17 7.44 -12.35 11.42
C PRO A 17 7.84 -11.57 10.17
N ALA A 18 8.66 -12.18 9.31
CA ALA A 18 9.06 -11.51 8.07
C ALA A 18 7.85 -11.31 7.15
N GLU A 19 6.99 -12.31 7.06
CA GLU A 19 5.77 -12.18 6.27
C GLU A 19 4.83 -11.15 6.85
N ALA A 20 4.71 -11.13 8.17
CA ALA A 20 3.86 -10.14 8.83
C ALA A 20 4.37 -8.73 8.57
N ALA A 21 5.67 -8.51 8.66
CA ALA A 21 6.26 -7.21 8.38
C ALA A 21 6.03 -6.79 6.93
N ASN A 22 6.20 -7.73 6.01
CA ASN A 22 5.98 -7.45 4.59
C ASN A 22 4.53 -7.08 4.32
N MET A 23 3.60 -7.82 4.92
CA MET A 23 2.18 -7.55 4.73
C MET A 23 1.80 -6.19 5.30
N THR A 24 2.34 -5.84 6.46
CA THR A 24 2.06 -4.54 7.06
C THR A 24 2.56 -3.42 6.16
N ALA A 25 3.78 -3.53 5.67
CA ALA A 25 4.34 -2.50 4.79
C ALA A 25 3.52 -2.35 3.51
N ARG A 26 3.12 -3.48 2.91
CA ARG A 26 2.32 -3.43 1.71
C ARG A 26 0.95 -2.81 1.96
N ALA A 27 0.35 -3.15 3.09
CA ALA A 27 -0.95 -2.60 3.44
C ALA A 27 -0.88 -1.08 3.62
N ASP A 28 0.15 -0.60 4.29
CA ASP A 28 0.32 0.83 4.50
C ASP A 28 0.47 1.57 3.17
N LEU A 29 1.28 1.02 2.26
CA LEU A 29 1.46 1.63 0.95
C LEU A 29 0.17 1.63 0.15
N LEU A 30 -0.52 0.50 0.15
CA LEU A 30 -1.74 0.38 -0.63
C LEU A 30 -2.80 1.36 -0.14
N LEU A 31 -2.94 1.50 1.18
CA LEU A 31 -3.91 2.43 1.73
C LEU A 31 -3.58 3.87 1.36
N ALA A 32 -2.31 4.25 1.45
CA ALA A 32 -1.92 5.62 1.10
C ALA A 32 -2.19 5.91 -0.37
N ILE A 33 -1.88 4.96 -1.25
CA ILE A 33 -2.11 5.14 -2.68
C ILE A 33 -3.60 5.25 -2.96
N ARG A 34 -4.41 4.41 -2.34
CA ARG A 34 -5.86 4.47 -2.53
C ARG A 34 -6.42 5.83 -2.14
N GLU A 35 -5.99 6.35 -1.01
CA GLU A 35 -6.48 7.65 -0.56
C GLU A 35 -6.07 8.75 -1.51
N ARG A 36 -4.87 8.66 -2.08
CA ARG A 36 -4.42 9.64 -3.06
C ARG A 36 -5.29 9.59 -4.30
N VAL A 37 -5.59 8.38 -4.79
CA VAL A 37 -6.45 8.23 -5.97
C VAL A 37 -7.84 8.78 -5.70
N LYS A 38 -8.39 8.47 -4.53
CA LYS A 38 -9.70 9.00 -4.17
C LYS A 38 -9.71 10.53 -4.17
N ALA A 39 -8.63 11.13 -3.66
CA ALA A 39 -8.53 12.58 -3.64
C ALA A 39 -8.47 13.15 -5.07
N TRP A 40 -7.73 12.50 -5.94
CA TRP A 40 -7.67 12.93 -7.34
C TRP A 40 -9.06 12.93 -7.98
N GLN A 41 -9.82 11.88 -7.71
CA GLN A 41 -11.13 11.73 -8.31
C GLN A 41 -12.13 12.71 -7.71
N ALA A 42 -12.05 12.90 -6.40
CA ALA A 42 -13.01 13.79 -5.73
C ALA A 42 -12.75 15.26 -6.05
N LYS A 43 -11.47 15.65 -6.08
CA LYS A 43 -11.14 17.08 -6.25
C LYS A 43 -10.80 17.43 -7.67
N GLY A 44 -10.14 16.55 -8.39
CA GLY A 44 -9.71 16.83 -9.75
C GLY A 44 -10.57 16.19 -10.81
N GLY A 45 -11.52 15.36 -10.41
CA GLY A 45 -12.42 14.73 -11.36
C GLY A 45 -11.75 13.73 -12.28
N LEU A 46 -10.62 13.15 -11.86
CA LEU A 46 -9.93 12.20 -12.71
C LEU A 46 -10.77 10.97 -12.97
N THR A 47 -10.75 10.51 -14.20
CA THR A 47 -11.38 9.24 -14.54
C THR A 47 -10.49 8.10 -14.06
N GLN A 48 -11.05 6.90 -14.08
CA GLN A 48 -10.28 5.69 -13.76
C GLN A 48 -9.09 5.55 -14.69
N GLU A 49 -9.31 5.84 -15.95
CA GLU A 49 -8.27 5.73 -16.96
C GLU A 49 -7.14 6.71 -16.71
N GLU A 50 -7.52 7.95 -16.36
CA GLU A 50 -6.51 8.96 -16.07
C GLU A 50 -5.73 8.62 -14.80
N ALA A 51 -6.41 8.12 -13.79
CA ALA A 51 -5.74 7.73 -12.56
C ALA A 51 -4.77 6.57 -12.80
N ALA A 52 -5.20 5.59 -13.59
CA ALA A 52 -4.34 4.46 -13.91
C ALA A 52 -3.10 4.92 -14.66
N ALA A 53 -3.28 5.84 -15.60
CA ALA A 53 -2.17 6.37 -16.37
C ALA A 53 -1.17 7.10 -15.46
N ARG A 54 -1.66 7.87 -14.51
CA ARG A 54 -0.80 8.56 -13.56
C ARG A 54 0.04 7.60 -12.74
N LEU A 55 -0.55 6.49 -12.34
CA LEU A 55 0.14 5.50 -11.54
C LEU A 55 1.01 4.57 -12.38
N GLY A 56 0.89 4.64 -13.71
CA GLY A 56 1.64 3.75 -14.58
C GLY A 56 1.14 2.32 -14.57
N VAL A 57 -0.15 2.13 -14.33
CA VAL A 57 -0.75 0.80 -14.28
C VAL A 57 -1.92 0.72 -15.25
N THR A 58 -2.36 -0.49 -15.53
CA THR A 58 -3.55 -0.71 -16.33
C THR A 58 -4.80 -0.47 -15.50
N ARG A 59 -5.94 -0.29 -16.17
CA ARG A 59 -7.20 -0.12 -15.45
C ARG A 59 -7.56 -1.33 -14.59
N PRO A 60 -7.42 -2.56 -15.08
CA PRO A 60 -7.69 -3.70 -14.21
C PRO A 60 -6.80 -3.73 -12.97
N ARG A 61 -5.53 -3.33 -13.13
CA ARG A 61 -4.62 -3.29 -12.01
C ARG A 61 -5.02 -2.20 -11.01
N LEU A 62 -5.44 -1.05 -11.52
CA LEU A 62 -5.97 0.00 -10.64
C LEU A 62 -7.18 -0.52 -9.89
N ASN A 63 -8.05 -1.24 -10.55
CA ASN A 63 -9.23 -1.80 -9.92
C ASN A 63 -8.84 -2.74 -8.77
N ASP A 64 -7.86 -3.60 -8.99
CA ASP A 64 -7.37 -4.49 -7.94
C ASP A 64 -6.83 -3.71 -6.75
N LEU A 65 -6.11 -2.63 -7.03
CA LEU A 65 -5.55 -1.78 -6.00
C LEU A 65 -6.64 -1.11 -5.18
N MET A 66 -7.64 -0.56 -5.86
CA MET A 66 -8.72 0.14 -5.18
C MET A 66 -9.61 -0.82 -4.38
N ARG A 67 -9.65 -2.08 -4.77
CA ARG A 67 -10.39 -3.09 -4.04
C ARG A 67 -9.59 -3.71 -2.91
N GLY A 68 -8.35 -3.28 -2.73
CA GLY A 68 -7.54 -3.73 -1.62
C GLY A 68 -6.99 -5.13 -1.76
N LYS A 69 -6.81 -5.59 -2.99
CA LYS A 69 -6.30 -6.94 -3.23
C LYS A 69 -4.79 -6.99 -3.02
N LEU A 70 -4.42 -7.02 -1.77
CA LEU A 70 -3.03 -6.91 -1.35
C LEU A 70 -2.15 -8.01 -1.93
N ASP A 71 -2.69 -9.20 -2.07
CA ASP A 71 -1.95 -10.35 -2.59
C ASP A 71 -1.57 -10.20 -4.05
N LYS A 72 -2.16 -9.24 -4.75
CA LYS A 72 -1.83 -9.00 -6.15
C LYS A 72 -0.65 -8.06 -6.34
N PHE A 73 -0.12 -7.51 -5.27
CA PHE A 73 0.93 -6.50 -5.35
C PHE A 73 2.11 -6.88 -4.48
N SER A 74 3.30 -6.88 -5.08
CA SER A 74 4.52 -7.04 -4.31
C SER A 74 4.87 -5.71 -3.66
N LEU A 75 5.75 -5.77 -2.67
CA LEU A 75 6.21 -4.55 -2.03
C LEU A 75 6.87 -3.62 -3.05
N ASP A 76 7.71 -4.18 -3.91
CA ASP A 76 8.38 -3.38 -4.94
C ASP A 76 7.38 -2.68 -5.85
N ALA A 77 6.35 -3.40 -6.26
CA ALA A 77 5.33 -2.82 -7.12
C ALA A 77 4.65 -1.66 -6.44
N LEU A 78 4.32 -1.81 -5.16
CA LEU A 78 3.65 -0.74 -4.42
C LEU A 78 4.56 0.46 -4.20
N VAL A 79 5.86 0.23 -3.98
CA VAL A 79 6.80 1.34 -3.87
C VAL A 79 6.83 2.14 -5.17
N ASN A 80 6.88 1.44 -6.30
CA ASN A 80 6.90 2.12 -7.59
C ASN A 80 5.61 2.90 -7.85
N ILE A 81 4.48 2.31 -7.49
CA ILE A 81 3.19 2.98 -7.66
C ILE A 81 3.11 4.20 -6.74
N ALA A 82 3.59 4.07 -5.52
CA ALA A 82 3.57 5.19 -4.57
C ALA A 82 4.40 6.35 -5.09
N ALA A 83 5.56 6.05 -5.67
CA ALA A 83 6.40 7.09 -6.25
C ALA A 83 5.68 7.80 -7.40
N ALA A 84 5.00 7.02 -8.25
CA ALA A 84 4.23 7.60 -9.35
C ALA A 84 3.07 8.44 -8.84
N ALA A 85 2.53 8.10 -7.67
CA ALA A 85 1.45 8.87 -7.05
C ALA A 85 1.94 10.16 -6.39
N GLY A 86 3.23 10.41 -6.41
CA GLY A 86 3.79 11.63 -5.86
C GLY A 86 4.26 11.52 -4.42
N PHE A 87 4.34 10.32 -3.90
CA PHE A 87 4.87 10.12 -2.56
C PHE A 87 6.38 9.98 -2.58
N ARG A 88 7.01 10.46 -1.53
CA ARG A 88 8.42 10.14 -1.28
C ARG A 88 8.42 9.05 -0.21
N LEU A 89 9.04 7.94 -0.53
CA LEU A 89 9.12 6.85 0.43
C LEU A 89 10.21 7.15 1.45
N HIS A 90 9.86 7.04 2.72
CA HIS A 90 10.81 7.18 3.81
C HIS A 90 10.62 5.98 4.72
N ILE A 91 11.72 5.32 5.03
CA ILE A 91 11.67 4.11 5.85
C ILE A 91 12.39 4.36 7.15
N GLU A 92 11.70 4.13 8.24
CA GLU A 92 12.28 4.18 9.57
C GLU A 92 12.18 2.80 10.19
N LEU A 93 13.26 2.39 10.82
CA LEU A 93 13.30 1.10 11.48
C LEU A 93 13.42 1.30 12.97
N GLU A 94 12.71 0.48 13.71
CA GLU A 94 12.77 0.51 15.17
C GLU A 94 13.13 -0.85 15.68
N ASP A 95 13.85 -0.89 16.77
CA ASP A 95 14.11 -2.16 17.44
C ASP A 95 12.82 -2.66 18.05
N VAL A 96 12.54 -3.93 17.80
CA VAL A 96 11.44 -4.58 18.49
C VAL A 96 11.95 -4.95 19.87
N LYS A 97 11.28 -4.48 20.90
CA LYS A 97 11.71 -4.79 22.23
C LYS A 97 11.62 -6.26 22.50
N ALA A 98 12.72 -6.83 22.92
CA ALA A 98 12.72 -8.21 23.35
C ALA A 98 11.92 -8.29 24.64
N ALA A 99 11.13 -9.31 24.74
CA ALA A 99 10.27 -9.46 25.89
C ALA A 99 11.07 -9.69 27.15
#